data_02ffc7a02b50a7e3c902dbfc4f30e666
#
_entry.id   02ffc7a02b50a7e3c902dbfc4f30e666
#
_cell.length_a   1.000
_cell.length_b   1.000
_cell.length_c   1.000
_cell.angle_alpha   90.00
_cell.angle_beta   90.00
_cell.angle_gamma   90.00
#
_symmetry.space_group_name_H-M   'P 1'
#
loop_
_entity.id
_entity.type
_entity.pdbx_description
1 polymer ?
#
loop_
_entity_poly.entity_id
_entity_poly.type
_entity_poly.pdbx_seq_one_letter_code
_entity_poly.pdbx_strand_id
1 'polypeptide(L)'
;ITKDGKWFRYTGDVDNIKNGQWEEDSKNKLENAYDLLFNREVEVVFPVLHGLYGEDGTIQGLCKLVGIPCVGPGVLSSALCMDKIYTKYVLENFKFKQANYVVVNKFEYEKNKEIILENIEKLKYDVFIKPANSGSSVGITKAHNREELLKGIEEAFIHDKNVLVEEAINAREIEVAVLGNDNPKAAVPGEIIPAKEFYDYEAKYQNEKSELLIPANIDDIKQEEIKELAIKIYELLGCSGLARVDFLMDKESGEVYFNEVNTLPGFTKISMYPKLWEASGKSYSELIDELIKLAIDNK
;
A
#
# COMPACT_ATOMS: atom_id res chain seq x y z
N ILE A 1 -4.83 1.05 18.99
CA ILE A 1 -4.76 2.52 18.80
C ILE A 1 -6.07 2.95 18.16
N THR A 2 -6.77 3.92 18.76
CA THR A 2 -8.01 4.49 18.23
C THR A 2 -7.73 5.54 17.14
N LYS A 3 -8.79 5.95 16.41
CA LYS A 3 -8.69 7.02 15.39
C LYS A 3 -8.25 8.37 15.95
N ASP A 4 -8.52 8.63 17.22
CA ASP A 4 -8.10 9.85 17.96
C ASP A 4 -6.76 9.67 18.69
N GLY A 5 -6.02 8.62 18.40
CA GLY A 5 -4.65 8.38 18.87
C GLY A 5 -4.52 7.86 20.31
N LYS A 6 -5.61 7.38 20.91
CA LYS A 6 -5.55 6.74 22.24
C LYS A 6 -5.06 5.31 22.11
N TRP A 7 -4.23 4.88 23.06
CA TRP A 7 -3.68 3.54 23.11
C TRP A 7 -4.35 2.69 24.17
N PHE A 8 -4.53 1.41 23.85
CA PHE A 8 -5.13 0.44 24.74
C PHE A 8 -4.28 -0.83 24.77
N ARG A 9 -4.09 -1.39 25.96
CA ARG A 9 -3.49 -2.71 26.14
C ARG A 9 -4.62 -3.73 26.32
N TYR A 10 -4.96 -4.40 25.25
CA TYR A 10 -6.00 -5.41 25.25
C TYR A 10 -5.39 -6.81 25.33
N THR A 11 -5.82 -7.59 26.34
CA THR A 11 -5.37 -8.98 26.58
C THR A 11 -6.55 -9.97 26.60
N GLY A 12 -7.72 -9.53 26.18
CA GLY A 12 -8.93 -10.35 26.12
C GLY A 12 -9.03 -11.21 24.87
N ASP A 13 -10.20 -11.78 24.65
CA ASP A 13 -10.48 -12.64 23.51
C ASP A 13 -10.37 -11.84 22.19
N VAL A 14 -9.62 -12.39 21.23
CA VAL A 14 -9.38 -11.81 19.90
C VAL A 14 -10.68 -11.58 19.13
N ASP A 15 -11.69 -12.44 19.33
CA ASP A 15 -12.98 -12.29 18.64
C ASP A 15 -13.75 -11.02 19.08
N ASN A 16 -13.47 -10.49 20.25
CA ASN A 16 -14.04 -9.23 20.75
C ASN A 16 -13.41 -7.98 20.13
N ILE A 17 -12.27 -8.09 19.45
CA ILE A 17 -11.62 -6.96 18.74
C ILE A 17 -12.51 -6.46 17.61
N LYS A 18 -13.18 -7.36 16.90
CA LYS A 18 -14.06 -7.04 15.77
C LYS A 18 -15.23 -6.14 16.14
N ASN A 19 -15.69 -6.22 17.38
CA ASN A 19 -16.88 -5.53 17.88
C ASN A 19 -16.53 -4.19 18.57
N GLY A 20 -15.26 -3.76 18.55
CA GLY A 20 -14.83 -2.53 19.23
C GLY A 20 -14.76 -2.62 20.75
N GLN A 21 -15.07 -3.76 21.36
CA GLN A 21 -15.11 -3.93 22.84
C GLN A 21 -13.77 -3.71 23.51
N TRP A 22 -12.67 -3.82 22.77
CA TRP A 22 -11.33 -3.59 23.28
C TRP A 22 -11.10 -2.14 23.76
N GLU A 23 -11.81 -1.16 23.19
CA GLU A 23 -11.72 0.26 23.54
C GLU A 23 -12.79 0.74 24.53
N GLU A 24 -13.82 -0.08 24.80
CA GLU A 24 -14.92 0.27 25.71
C GLU A 24 -14.50 0.21 27.18
N ASP A 25 -13.60 -0.73 27.55
CA ASP A 25 -13.11 -0.84 28.94
C ASP A 25 -11.96 0.13 29.18
N SER A 26 -12.25 1.19 29.93
CA SER A 26 -11.28 2.23 30.29
C SER A 26 -10.05 1.68 31.05
N LYS A 27 -10.12 0.49 31.66
CA LYS A 27 -8.99 -0.18 32.32
C LYS A 27 -7.91 -0.60 31.33
N ASN A 28 -8.28 -0.83 30.07
CA ASN A 28 -7.35 -1.17 29.00
C ASN A 28 -6.59 0.06 28.48
N LYS A 29 -7.10 1.27 28.73
CA LYS A 29 -6.49 2.51 28.24
C LYS A 29 -5.15 2.74 28.91
N LEU A 30 -4.14 3.01 28.10
CA LEU A 30 -2.83 3.42 28.56
C LEU A 30 -2.83 4.94 28.81
N GLU A 31 -2.41 5.38 30.01
CA GLU A 31 -2.23 6.81 30.30
C GLU A 31 -1.03 7.36 29.51
N ASN A 32 0.02 6.56 29.40
CA ASN A 32 1.20 6.87 28.62
C ASN A 32 1.59 5.65 27.77
N ALA A 33 1.27 5.73 26.49
CA ALA A 33 1.59 4.66 25.52
C ALA A 33 3.09 4.41 25.38
N TYR A 34 3.91 5.44 25.61
CA TYR A 34 5.36 5.33 25.49
C TYR A 34 5.99 4.46 26.57
N ASP A 35 5.39 4.39 27.77
CA ASP A 35 5.94 3.59 28.88
C ASP A 35 6.06 2.12 28.51
N LEU A 36 5.09 1.58 27.78
CA LEU A 36 5.09 0.19 27.31
C LEU A 36 6.27 -0.11 26.38
N LEU A 37 6.61 0.86 25.53
CA LEU A 37 7.70 0.76 24.58
C LEU A 37 9.06 1.08 25.24
N PHE A 38 9.15 2.15 26.03
CA PHE A 38 10.40 2.55 26.69
C PHE A 38 10.86 1.56 27.77
N ASN A 39 9.93 0.97 28.51
CA ASN A 39 10.25 -0.03 29.55
C ASN A 39 10.59 -1.40 28.95
N ARG A 40 10.57 -1.53 27.61
CA ARG A 40 10.87 -2.78 26.88
C ARG A 40 10.00 -3.97 27.34
N GLU A 41 8.76 -3.72 27.68
CA GLU A 41 7.77 -4.78 27.89
C GLU A 41 7.39 -5.48 26.58
N VAL A 42 7.79 -4.90 25.43
CA VAL A 42 7.57 -5.37 24.08
C VAL A 42 8.92 -5.58 23.42
N GLU A 43 9.15 -6.74 22.82
CA GLU A 43 10.40 -7.09 22.14
C GLU A 43 10.35 -6.76 20.64
N VAL A 44 9.17 -6.84 20.04
CA VAL A 44 8.90 -6.56 18.61
C VAL A 44 7.53 -5.92 18.47
N VAL A 45 7.43 -4.91 17.62
CA VAL A 45 6.15 -4.34 17.19
C VAL A 45 5.78 -4.90 15.83
N PHE A 46 4.61 -5.51 15.72
CA PHE A 46 4.01 -5.91 14.45
C PHE A 46 2.83 -4.97 14.16
N PRO A 47 3.02 -3.90 13.39
CA PRO A 47 1.94 -2.97 13.10
C PRO A 47 0.94 -3.60 12.13
N VAL A 48 -0.34 -3.63 12.52
CA VAL A 48 -1.44 -3.99 11.63
C VAL A 48 -2.27 -2.73 11.43
N LEU A 49 -1.61 -1.73 10.84
CA LEU A 49 -2.13 -0.38 10.60
C LEU A 49 -1.99 -0.10 9.11
N HIS A 50 -3.09 0.26 8.46
CA HIS A 50 -3.10 0.54 7.02
C HIS A 50 -3.23 2.04 6.76
N GLY A 51 -2.57 2.53 5.71
CA GLY A 51 -2.58 3.93 5.33
C GLY A 51 -1.78 4.84 6.27
N LEU A 52 -2.28 6.06 6.47
CA LEU A 52 -1.63 7.09 7.28
C LEU A 52 -1.33 6.59 8.71
N TYR A 53 -0.18 7.01 9.24
CA TYR A 53 0.41 6.63 10.53
C TYR A 53 0.89 5.18 10.60
N GLY A 54 0.44 4.29 9.73
CA GLY A 54 0.90 2.89 9.64
C GLY A 54 1.96 2.69 8.57
N GLU A 55 1.73 3.20 7.37
CA GLU A 55 2.57 2.97 6.20
C GLU A 55 3.44 4.16 5.78
N ASP A 56 3.38 5.29 6.49
CA ASP A 56 4.04 6.55 6.17
C ASP A 56 5.36 6.81 6.91
N GLY A 57 5.85 5.84 7.64
CA GLY A 57 7.08 5.96 8.45
C GLY A 57 6.87 6.46 9.87
N THR A 58 5.66 6.86 10.25
CA THR A 58 5.36 7.45 11.58
C THR A 58 5.54 6.42 12.70
N ILE A 59 4.89 5.27 12.64
CA ILE A 59 5.03 4.20 13.64
C ILE A 59 6.44 3.59 13.59
N GLN A 60 7.05 3.47 12.41
CA GLN A 60 8.40 2.99 12.23
C GLN A 60 9.41 3.93 12.89
N GLY A 61 9.19 5.25 12.78
CA GLY A 61 9.99 6.28 13.46
C GLY A 61 9.90 6.18 14.97
N LEU A 62 8.71 5.96 15.51
CA LEU A 62 8.51 5.74 16.94
C LEU A 62 9.29 4.50 17.42
N CYS A 63 9.13 3.36 16.75
CA CYS A 63 9.84 2.13 17.09
C CYS A 63 11.37 2.33 17.03
N LYS A 64 11.87 3.03 16.02
CA LYS A 64 13.29 3.35 15.86
C LYS A 64 13.82 4.23 17.01
N LEU A 65 13.07 5.24 17.44
CA LEU A 65 13.46 6.14 18.54
C LEU A 65 13.56 5.39 19.87
N VAL A 66 12.66 4.46 20.12
CA VAL A 66 12.68 3.65 21.37
C VAL A 66 13.57 2.40 21.26
N GLY A 67 14.13 2.12 20.09
CA GLY A 67 15.04 0.99 19.85
C GLY A 67 14.37 -0.38 19.88
N ILE A 68 13.07 -0.45 19.49
CA ILE A 68 12.32 -1.71 19.39
C ILE A 68 12.22 -2.09 17.90
N PRO A 69 12.51 -3.35 17.54
CA PRO A 69 12.29 -3.87 16.19
C PRO A 69 10.83 -3.69 15.75
N CYS A 70 10.64 -3.27 14.50
CA CYS A 70 9.33 -3.10 13.88
C CYS A 70 9.24 -3.98 12.63
N VAL A 71 8.19 -4.78 12.53
CA VAL A 71 7.95 -5.59 11.34
C VAL A 71 7.57 -4.69 10.18
N GLY A 72 8.24 -4.87 9.06
CA GLY A 72 8.02 -4.13 7.83
C GLY A 72 9.17 -3.20 7.44
N PRO A 73 9.00 -2.43 6.37
CA PRO A 73 9.99 -1.47 5.90
C PRO A 73 10.29 -0.37 6.92
N GLY A 74 11.49 0.20 6.83
CA GLY A 74 11.92 1.29 7.69
C GLY A 74 11.25 2.64 7.35
N VAL A 75 11.66 3.68 8.07
CA VAL A 75 11.08 5.04 7.95
C VAL A 75 11.12 5.56 6.52
N LEU A 76 12.29 5.50 5.87
CA LEU A 76 12.48 6.04 4.52
C LEU A 76 11.59 5.31 3.50
N SER A 77 11.64 3.99 3.49
CA SER A 77 10.89 3.16 2.53
C SER A 77 9.39 3.32 2.73
N SER A 78 8.93 3.33 3.97
CA SER A 78 7.51 3.55 4.29
C SER A 78 7.03 4.91 3.80
N ALA A 79 7.73 5.99 4.14
CA ALA A 79 7.38 7.33 3.70
C ALA A 79 7.44 7.49 2.16
N LEU A 80 8.46 6.90 1.54
CA LEU A 80 8.65 6.95 0.09
C LEU A 80 7.53 6.20 -0.64
N CYS A 81 7.21 4.96 -0.22
CA CYS A 81 6.17 4.14 -0.85
C CYS A 81 4.75 4.68 -0.62
N MET A 82 4.53 5.41 0.48
CA MET A 82 3.25 6.05 0.75
C MET A 82 2.98 7.21 -0.20
N ASP A 83 4.01 7.96 -0.58
CA ASP A 83 3.90 9.08 -1.53
C ASP A 83 4.02 8.58 -2.98
N LYS A 84 2.88 8.49 -3.67
CA LYS A 84 2.79 7.99 -5.05
C LYS A 84 3.68 8.78 -6.02
N ILE A 85 3.82 10.09 -5.80
CA ILE A 85 4.59 10.97 -6.68
C ILE A 85 6.09 10.69 -6.53
N TYR A 86 6.59 10.65 -5.27
CA TYR A 86 8.00 10.39 -5.03
C TYR A 86 8.40 8.96 -5.40
N THR A 87 7.53 7.97 -5.17
CA THR A 87 7.73 6.60 -5.66
C THR A 87 7.93 6.59 -7.17
N LYS A 88 7.05 7.26 -7.91
CA LYS A 88 7.15 7.34 -9.37
C LYS A 88 8.44 8.03 -9.84
N TYR A 89 8.84 9.13 -9.22
CA TYR A 89 10.09 9.82 -9.55
C TYR A 89 11.32 8.93 -9.37
N VAL A 90 11.35 8.13 -8.31
CA VAL A 90 12.44 7.19 -8.10
C VAL A 90 12.44 6.12 -9.20
N LEU A 91 11.30 5.48 -9.45
CA LEU A 91 11.19 4.39 -10.42
C LEU A 91 11.43 4.85 -11.86
N GLU A 92 11.04 6.07 -12.21
CA GLU A 92 11.28 6.67 -13.54
C GLU A 92 12.79 6.78 -13.85
N ASN A 93 13.61 7.17 -12.86
CA ASN A 93 15.06 7.23 -13.03
C ASN A 93 15.70 5.87 -13.34
N PHE A 94 15.07 4.78 -12.92
CA PHE A 94 15.50 3.41 -13.19
C PHE A 94 14.75 2.76 -14.37
N LYS A 95 13.94 3.56 -15.09
CA LYS A 95 13.21 3.16 -16.31
C LYS A 95 12.20 2.03 -16.10
N PHE A 96 11.63 1.91 -14.89
CA PHE A 96 10.49 1.04 -14.71
C PHE A 96 9.27 1.60 -15.46
N LYS A 97 8.55 0.74 -16.16
CA LYS A 97 7.32 1.12 -16.83
C LYS A 97 6.25 1.49 -15.83
N GLN A 98 5.60 2.61 -16.05
CA GLN A 98 4.47 3.10 -15.24
C GLN A 98 3.53 3.90 -16.16
N ALA A 99 2.28 4.05 -15.74
CA ALA A 99 1.31 4.90 -16.44
C ALA A 99 1.85 6.32 -16.60
N ASN A 100 1.62 6.96 -17.74
CA ASN A 100 1.93 8.36 -17.93
C ASN A 100 1.15 9.21 -16.93
N TYR A 101 1.76 10.28 -16.42
CA TYR A 101 1.15 11.05 -15.34
C TYR A 101 1.49 12.53 -15.39
N VAL A 102 0.66 13.33 -14.71
CA VAL A 102 0.88 14.75 -14.41
C VAL A 102 0.73 14.96 -12.92
N VAL A 103 1.71 15.63 -12.33
CA VAL A 103 1.66 16.05 -10.92
C VAL A 103 0.99 17.40 -10.83
N VAL A 104 0.00 17.54 -9.96
CA VAL A 104 -0.78 18.75 -9.74
C VAL A 104 -0.58 19.20 -8.30
N ASN A 105 0.17 20.27 -8.10
CA ASN A 105 0.27 20.93 -6.79
C ASN A 105 -0.81 21.99 -6.68
N LYS A 106 -1.52 22.08 -5.56
CA LYS A 106 -2.65 22.98 -5.34
C LYS A 106 -2.31 24.44 -5.59
N PHE A 107 -1.17 24.91 -5.06
CA PHE A 107 -0.73 26.30 -5.22
C PHE A 107 -0.43 26.66 -6.68
N GLU A 108 0.24 25.75 -7.41
CA GLU A 108 0.50 25.94 -8.85
C GLU A 108 -0.78 25.85 -9.69
N TYR A 109 -1.70 24.97 -9.31
CA TYR A 109 -2.99 24.82 -9.98
C TYR A 109 -3.85 26.08 -9.87
N GLU A 110 -3.89 26.73 -8.69
CA GLU A 110 -4.61 27.98 -8.50
C GLU A 110 -4.07 29.12 -9.38
N LYS A 111 -2.77 29.11 -9.70
CA LYS A 111 -2.13 30.13 -10.54
C LYS A 111 -2.17 29.86 -12.03
N ASN A 112 -2.00 28.59 -12.40
CA ASN A 112 -1.72 28.15 -13.78
C ASN A 112 -2.72 27.10 -14.25
N LYS A 113 -3.98 27.20 -13.83
CA LYS A 113 -5.01 26.17 -14.01
C LYS A 113 -5.08 25.64 -15.43
N GLU A 114 -5.24 26.54 -16.41
CA GLU A 114 -5.42 26.12 -17.81
C GLU A 114 -4.21 25.37 -18.39
N ILE A 115 -2.99 25.82 -18.08
CA ILE A 115 -1.75 25.15 -18.53
C ILE A 115 -1.66 23.75 -17.96
N ILE A 116 -2.04 23.58 -16.68
CA ILE A 116 -2.02 22.26 -16.03
C ILE A 116 -3.09 21.36 -16.65
N LEU A 117 -4.28 21.86 -16.89
CA LEU A 117 -5.35 21.09 -17.55
C LEU A 117 -4.98 20.69 -18.96
N GLU A 118 -4.38 21.57 -19.77
CA GLU A 118 -3.85 21.23 -21.08
C GLU A 118 -2.80 20.11 -21.05
N ASN A 119 -1.95 20.09 -20.01
CA ASN A 119 -0.98 19.00 -19.82
C ASN A 119 -1.66 17.69 -19.46
N ILE A 120 -2.67 17.71 -18.61
CA ILE A 120 -3.44 16.51 -18.25
C ILE A 120 -4.19 15.97 -19.47
N GLU A 121 -4.77 16.83 -20.31
CA GLU A 121 -5.51 16.43 -21.50
C GLU A 121 -4.64 15.72 -22.56
N LYS A 122 -3.31 15.90 -22.51
CA LYS A 122 -2.37 15.12 -23.35
C LYS A 122 -2.30 13.64 -22.97
N LEU A 123 -2.68 13.29 -21.73
CA LEU A 123 -2.78 11.90 -21.30
C LEU A 123 -3.95 11.17 -21.99
N LYS A 124 -4.92 11.92 -22.52
CA LYS A 124 -6.23 11.49 -23.03
C LYS A 124 -7.11 10.95 -21.90
N TYR A 125 -8.43 10.98 -22.13
CA TYR A 125 -9.37 10.34 -21.20
C TYR A 125 -9.50 8.85 -21.56
N ASP A 126 -9.69 7.93 -20.58
CA ASP A 126 -9.93 8.18 -19.14
C ASP A 126 -8.64 8.46 -18.37
N VAL A 127 -8.78 9.18 -17.23
CA VAL A 127 -7.68 9.39 -16.31
C VAL A 127 -8.10 9.07 -14.87
N PHE A 128 -7.15 8.64 -14.04
CA PHE A 128 -7.31 8.50 -12.59
C PHE A 128 -6.71 9.69 -11.87
N ILE A 129 -7.45 10.24 -10.90
CA ILE A 129 -7.01 11.33 -10.03
C ILE A 129 -6.81 10.77 -8.64
N LYS A 130 -5.59 10.90 -8.09
CA LYS A 130 -5.18 10.27 -6.83
C LYS A 130 -4.50 11.30 -5.93
N PRO A 131 -4.90 11.48 -4.66
CA PRO A 131 -4.07 12.21 -3.69
C PRO A 131 -2.71 11.53 -3.55
N ALA A 132 -1.62 12.29 -3.39
CA ALA A 132 -0.28 11.73 -3.34
C ALA A 132 -0.08 10.78 -2.15
N ASN A 133 -0.50 11.22 -0.94
CA ASN A 133 -0.37 10.48 0.32
C ASN A 133 -1.73 10.00 0.81
N SER A 134 -2.33 9.03 0.13
CA SER A 134 -3.56 8.39 0.58
C SER A 134 -3.48 6.88 0.42
N GLY A 135 -3.99 6.15 1.42
CA GLY A 135 -4.13 4.71 1.37
C GLY A 135 -5.57 4.29 1.08
N SER A 136 -5.78 3.00 0.82
CA SER A 136 -7.11 2.38 0.72
C SER A 136 -8.07 3.06 -0.26
N SER A 137 -7.57 3.58 -1.37
CA SER A 137 -8.35 4.27 -2.42
C SER A 137 -9.11 5.53 -1.97
N VAL A 138 -8.78 6.11 -0.81
CA VAL A 138 -9.42 7.34 -0.30
C VAL A 138 -9.11 8.52 -1.22
N GLY A 139 -10.16 9.22 -1.70
CA GLY A 139 -10.03 10.38 -2.56
C GLY A 139 -9.60 10.07 -4.01
N ILE A 140 -9.57 8.79 -4.41
CA ILE A 140 -9.29 8.40 -5.79
C ILE A 140 -10.57 8.48 -6.62
N THR A 141 -10.50 9.15 -7.77
CA THR A 141 -11.61 9.25 -8.72
C THR A 141 -11.14 8.94 -10.13
N LYS A 142 -12.07 8.49 -11.00
CA LYS A 142 -11.85 8.29 -12.44
C LYS A 142 -12.61 9.38 -13.18
N ALA A 143 -11.99 10.00 -14.18
CA ALA A 143 -12.61 11.03 -14.99
C ALA A 143 -12.60 10.66 -16.47
N HIS A 144 -13.76 10.75 -17.12
CA HIS A 144 -13.99 10.48 -18.53
C HIS A 144 -13.98 11.74 -19.38
N ASN A 145 -13.99 12.91 -18.76
CA ASN A 145 -14.05 14.20 -19.40
C ASN A 145 -13.53 15.31 -18.48
N ARG A 146 -13.42 16.53 -19.04
CA ARG A 146 -12.91 17.70 -18.30
C ARG A 146 -13.75 18.07 -17.07
N GLU A 147 -15.08 17.94 -17.14
CA GLU A 147 -15.94 18.29 -16.01
C GLU A 147 -15.70 17.36 -14.81
N GLU A 148 -15.59 16.07 -15.06
CA GLU A 148 -15.28 15.05 -14.05
C GLU A 148 -13.85 15.24 -13.53
N LEU A 149 -12.87 15.56 -14.39
CA LEU A 149 -11.50 15.86 -14.01
C LEU A 149 -11.44 17.02 -13.01
N LEU A 150 -12.15 18.13 -13.28
CA LEU A 150 -12.18 19.28 -12.38
C LEU A 150 -12.73 18.91 -11.00
N LYS A 151 -13.84 18.17 -10.96
CA LYS A 151 -14.43 17.69 -9.70
C LYS A 151 -13.49 16.74 -8.97
N GLY A 152 -12.86 15.82 -9.68
CA GLY A 152 -11.90 14.88 -9.10
C GLY A 152 -10.67 15.56 -8.51
N ILE A 153 -10.14 16.61 -9.15
CA ILE A 153 -9.00 17.36 -8.61
C ILE A 153 -9.42 18.11 -7.33
N GLU A 154 -10.59 18.73 -7.31
CA GLU A 154 -11.10 19.42 -6.11
C GLU A 154 -11.33 18.45 -4.95
N GLU A 155 -11.88 17.26 -5.21
CA GLU A 155 -12.05 16.20 -4.23
C GLU A 155 -10.70 15.71 -3.70
N ALA A 156 -9.74 15.44 -4.58
CA ALA A 156 -8.42 15.00 -4.18
C ALA A 156 -7.67 16.03 -3.32
N PHE A 157 -7.86 17.31 -3.56
CA PHE A 157 -7.30 18.41 -2.76
C PHE A 157 -7.88 18.52 -1.34
N ILE A 158 -8.96 17.85 -1.03
CA ILE A 158 -9.46 17.72 0.35
C ILE A 158 -8.50 16.82 1.16
N HIS A 159 -7.86 15.86 0.52
CA HIS A 159 -7.02 14.85 1.15
C HIS A 159 -5.53 15.19 1.10
N ASP A 160 -5.04 15.80 0.02
CA ASP A 160 -3.63 16.20 -0.12
C ASP A 160 -3.49 17.45 -1.01
N LYS A 161 -2.49 18.27 -0.71
CA LYS A 161 -2.11 19.41 -1.56
C LYS A 161 -1.43 18.99 -2.88
N ASN A 162 -0.95 17.79 -2.98
CA ASN A 162 -0.37 17.21 -4.17
C ASN A 162 -1.25 16.07 -4.70
N VAL A 163 -1.56 16.14 -5.97
CA VAL A 163 -2.43 15.21 -6.65
C VAL A 163 -1.70 14.62 -7.85
N LEU A 164 -1.81 13.33 -8.05
CA LEU A 164 -1.31 12.60 -9.20
C LEU A 164 -2.48 12.35 -10.16
N VAL A 165 -2.35 12.75 -11.41
CA VAL A 165 -3.29 12.41 -12.47
C VAL A 165 -2.61 11.46 -13.44
N GLU A 166 -3.17 10.27 -13.64
CA GLU A 166 -2.59 9.19 -14.45
C GLU A 166 -3.53 8.79 -15.57
N GLU A 167 -2.96 8.40 -16.73
CA GLU A 167 -3.72 7.73 -17.77
C GLU A 167 -4.33 6.41 -17.26
N ALA A 168 -5.53 6.08 -17.69
CA ALA A 168 -6.16 4.82 -17.38
C ALA A 168 -5.69 3.72 -18.33
N ILE A 169 -5.00 2.71 -17.80
CA ILE A 169 -4.60 1.53 -18.56
C ILE A 169 -5.73 0.49 -18.50
N ASN A 170 -6.14 -0.06 -19.64
CA ASN A 170 -7.07 -1.20 -19.68
C ASN A 170 -6.34 -2.47 -19.23
N ALA A 171 -6.24 -2.67 -17.94
CA ALA A 171 -5.34 -3.65 -17.37
C ALA A 171 -6.05 -4.71 -16.52
N ARG A 172 -5.29 -5.77 -16.23
CA ARG A 172 -5.49 -6.74 -15.16
C ARG A 172 -4.65 -6.29 -13.96
N GLU A 173 -5.19 -6.37 -12.76
CA GLU A 173 -4.47 -6.01 -11.54
C GLU A 173 -3.72 -7.24 -10.99
N ILE A 174 -2.39 -7.18 -10.98
CA ILE A 174 -1.52 -8.27 -10.53
C ILE A 174 -0.78 -7.82 -9.27
N GLU A 175 -0.91 -8.60 -8.21
CA GLU A 175 -0.28 -8.33 -6.92
C GLU A 175 0.79 -9.37 -6.61
N VAL A 176 1.94 -8.92 -6.08
CA VAL A 176 3.07 -9.79 -5.70
C VAL A 176 3.50 -9.52 -4.27
N ALA A 177 3.46 -10.54 -3.43
CA ALA A 177 3.98 -10.47 -2.06
C ALA A 177 5.50 -10.69 -2.06
N VAL A 178 6.25 -9.73 -1.51
CA VAL A 178 7.70 -9.83 -1.34
C VAL A 178 8.02 -9.93 0.15
N LEU A 179 8.98 -10.79 0.51
CA LEU A 179 9.39 -11.11 1.88
C LEU A 179 10.91 -11.23 1.96
N GLY A 180 11.52 -10.57 2.92
CA GLY A 180 12.95 -10.68 3.23
C GLY A 180 13.63 -9.33 3.45
N ASN A 181 14.90 -9.39 3.89
CA ASN A 181 15.79 -8.24 4.03
C ASN A 181 16.78 -8.22 2.85
N ASP A 182 18.00 -8.71 3.04
CA ASP A 182 19.09 -8.64 2.04
C ASP A 182 18.90 -9.60 0.83
N ASN A 183 18.05 -10.61 0.94
CA ASN A 183 17.76 -11.55 -0.13
C ASN A 183 16.25 -11.80 -0.21
N PRO A 184 15.49 -10.81 -0.65
CA PRO A 184 14.04 -10.92 -0.70
C PRO A 184 13.56 -11.95 -1.73
N LYS A 185 12.43 -12.57 -1.43
CA LYS A 185 11.76 -13.53 -2.28
C LYS A 185 10.36 -13.04 -2.61
N ALA A 186 9.91 -13.31 -3.82
CA ALA A 186 8.55 -13.06 -4.26
C ALA A 186 7.72 -14.35 -4.23
N ALA A 187 6.51 -14.26 -3.71
CA ALA A 187 5.50 -15.30 -3.82
C ALA A 187 4.96 -15.40 -5.26
N VAL A 188 4.15 -16.42 -5.54
CA VAL A 188 3.41 -16.49 -6.80
C VAL A 188 2.54 -15.25 -6.96
N PRO A 189 2.47 -14.66 -8.17
CA PRO A 189 1.58 -13.53 -8.43
C PRO A 189 0.10 -13.92 -8.26
N GLY A 190 -0.70 -13.02 -7.72
CA GLY A 190 -2.15 -13.13 -7.70
C GLY A 190 -2.80 -12.06 -8.55
N GLU A 191 -4.02 -12.31 -8.98
CA GLU A 191 -4.83 -11.37 -9.75
C GLU A 191 -6.08 -11.01 -8.99
N ILE A 192 -6.43 -9.72 -9.00
CA ILE A 192 -7.74 -9.24 -8.52
C ILE A 192 -8.65 -9.02 -9.71
N ILE A 193 -9.81 -9.68 -9.66
CA ILE A 193 -10.91 -9.39 -10.58
C ILE A 193 -11.91 -8.52 -9.83
N PRO A 194 -11.95 -7.20 -10.09
CA PRO A 194 -12.86 -6.32 -9.39
C PRO A 194 -14.32 -6.60 -9.79
N ALA A 195 -15.23 -6.55 -8.81
CA ALA A 195 -16.66 -6.73 -9.05
C ALA A 195 -17.31 -5.53 -9.79
N LYS A 196 -16.64 -4.39 -9.85
CA LYS A 196 -17.04 -3.16 -10.51
C LYS A 196 -15.90 -2.66 -11.40
N GLU A 197 -16.18 -1.71 -12.29
CA GLU A 197 -15.20 -1.07 -13.16
C GLU A 197 -14.00 -0.43 -12.42
N PHE A 198 -14.16 -0.15 -11.14
CA PHE A 198 -13.12 0.40 -10.27
C PHE A 198 -13.12 -0.30 -8.90
N TYR A 199 -11.93 -0.69 -8.42
CA TYR A 199 -11.71 -1.36 -7.14
C TYR A 199 -11.56 -0.30 -6.02
N ASP A 200 -12.70 0.23 -5.56
CA ASP A 200 -12.79 1.25 -4.51
C ASP A 200 -12.64 0.67 -3.09
N TYR A 201 -12.68 1.57 -2.07
CA TYR A 201 -12.59 1.19 -0.67
C TYR A 201 -13.66 0.18 -0.24
N GLU A 202 -14.90 0.31 -0.74
CA GLU A 202 -15.98 -0.62 -0.42
C GLU A 202 -15.72 -2.01 -1.02
N ALA A 203 -15.15 -2.05 -2.23
CA ALA A 203 -14.79 -3.31 -2.88
C ALA A 203 -13.61 -4.01 -2.17
N LYS A 204 -12.67 -3.23 -1.58
CA LYS A 204 -11.50 -3.78 -0.86
C LYS A 204 -11.86 -4.42 0.50
N TYR A 205 -12.84 -3.88 1.22
CA TYR A 205 -13.10 -4.24 2.62
C TYR A 205 -14.51 -4.69 2.95
N GLN A 206 -15.52 -4.37 2.12
CA GLN A 206 -16.92 -4.60 2.43
C GLN A 206 -17.66 -5.50 1.42
N ASN A 207 -17.15 -5.64 0.20
CA ASN A 207 -17.80 -6.47 -0.82
C ASN A 207 -17.10 -7.83 -0.99
N GLU A 208 -17.75 -8.90 -0.61
CA GLU A 208 -17.34 -10.30 -0.84
C GLU A 208 -17.30 -10.71 -2.33
N LYS A 209 -17.48 -9.77 -3.26
CA LYS A 209 -17.69 -10.07 -4.68
C LYS A 209 -16.44 -9.94 -5.56
N SER A 210 -15.34 -9.38 -5.06
CA SER A 210 -14.07 -9.39 -5.82
C SER A 210 -13.47 -10.80 -5.78
N GLU A 211 -13.17 -11.35 -6.94
CA GLU A 211 -12.56 -12.67 -7.05
C GLU A 211 -11.03 -12.56 -7.01
N LEU A 212 -10.40 -13.42 -6.24
CA LEU A 212 -8.94 -13.55 -6.17
C LEU A 212 -8.52 -14.81 -6.91
N LEU A 213 -7.75 -14.65 -7.97
CA LEU A 213 -7.12 -15.76 -8.68
C LEU A 213 -5.68 -15.93 -8.19
N ILE A 214 -5.42 -17.06 -7.53
CA ILE A 214 -4.09 -17.39 -6.99
C ILE A 214 -3.74 -18.83 -7.36
N PRO A 215 -2.68 -19.06 -8.14
CA PRO A 215 -1.89 -18.06 -8.88
C PRO A 215 -2.70 -17.29 -9.92
N ALA A 216 -2.21 -16.11 -10.33
CA ALA A 216 -2.76 -15.36 -11.44
C ALA A 216 -2.76 -16.20 -12.72
N ASN A 217 -3.79 -16.07 -13.56
CA ASN A 217 -3.90 -16.81 -14.82
C ASN A 217 -3.03 -16.18 -15.92
N ILE A 218 -1.71 -16.29 -15.76
CA ILE A 218 -0.67 -15.83 -16.69
C ILE A 218 0.35 -16.95 -16.88
N ASP A 219 1.08 -16.95 -18.00
CA ASP A 219 2.08 -17.98 -18.27
C ASP A 219 3.28 -17.88 -17.31
N ASP A 220 4.01 -19.00 -17.17
CA ASP A 220 5.12 -19.12 -16.21
C ASP A 220 6.24 -18.11 -16.48
N ILE A 221 6.52 -17.77 -17.75
CA ILE A 221 7.58 -16.82 -18.11
C ILE A 221 7.19 -15.44 -17.62
N LYS A 222 5.94 -15.05 -17.82
CA LYS A 222 5.42 -13.76 -17.36
C LYS A 222 5.32 -13.69 -15.84
N GLN A 223 5.00 -14.81 -15.17
CA GLN A 223 5.02 -14.89 -13.70
C GLN A 223 6.42 -14.59 -13.15
N GLU A 224 7.46 -15.21 -13.72
CA GLU A 224 8.85 -14.97 -13.28
C GLU A 224 9.30 -13.55 -13.59
N GLU A 225 8.96 -12.99 -14.75
CA GLU A 225 9.22 -11.57 -15.09
C GLU A 225 8.65 -10.64 -14.03
N ILE A 226 7.37 -10.83 -13.65
CA ILE A 226 6.68 -9.97 -12.68
C ILE A 226 7.30 -10.13 -11.28
N LYS A 227 7.66 -11.33 -10.87
CA LYS A 227 8.35 -11.60 -9.60
C LYS A 227 9.70 -10.90 -9.53
N GLU A 228 10.49 -10.98 -10.60
CA GLU A 228 11.78 -10.28 -10.68
C GLU A 228 11.60 -8.76 -10.62
N LEU A 229 10.60 -8.21 -11.31
CA LEU A 229 10.28 -6.78 -11.26
C LEU A 229 9.89 -6.37 -9.84
N ALA A 230 9.06 -7.17 -9.15
CA ALA A 230 8.65 -6.90 -7.78
C ALA A 230 9.84 -6.88 -6.81
N ILE A 231 10.76 -7.84 -6.93
CA ILE A 231 11.97 -7.89 -6.10
C ILE A 231 12.85 -6.66 -6.38
N LYS A 232 13.11 -6.32 -7.65
CA LYS A 232 13.93 -5.15 -8.02
C LYS A 232 13.34 -3.84 -7.50
N ILE A 233 12.02 -3.66 -7.57
CA ILE A 233 11.33 -2.48 -7.04
C ILE A 233 11.44 -2.43 -5.51
N TYR A 234 11.21 -3.55 -4.85
CA TYR A 234 11.33 -3.70 -3.41
C TYR A 234 12.73 -3.31 -2.91
N GLU A 235 13.78 -3.83 -3.53
CA GLU A 235 15.17 -3.51 -3.20
C GLU A 235 15.50 -2.04 -3.48
N LEU A 236 15.09 -1.53 -4.64
CA LEU A 236 15.34 -0.13 -5.04
C LEU A 236 14.70 0.88 -4.09
N LEU A 237 13.50 0.60 -3.61
CA LEU A 237 12.80 1.44 -2.64
C LEU A 237 13.28 1.22 -1.20
N GLY A 238 14.28 0.35 -0.99
CA GLY A 238 14.88 0.04 0.30
C GLY A 238 13.92 -0.65 1.27
N CYS A 239 12.96 -1.41 0.76
CA CYS A 239 12.03 -2.18 1.59
C CYS A 239 12.74 -3.30 2.35
N SER A 240 12.18 -3.70 3.47
CA SER A 240 12.63 -4.82 4.30
C SER A 240 11.43 -5.50 4.98
N GLY A 241 11.60 -6.75 5.39
CA GLY A 241 10.55 -7.54 6.02
C GLY A 241 9.49 -7.96 5.02
N LEU A 242 8.53 -7.10 4.74
CA LEU A 242 7.44 -7.38 3.79
C LEU A 242 7.06 -6.15 2.96
N ALA A 243 6.55 -6.39 1.77
CA ALA A 243 5.73 -5.44 1.01
C ALA A 243 4.90 -6.19 -0.03
N ARG A 244 3.82 -5.58 -0.52
CA ARG A 244 3.11 -6.03 -1.71
C ARG A 244 3.36 -5.01 -2.82
N VAL A 245 3.85 -5.50 -3.94
CA VAL A 245 4.08 -4.70 -5.14
C VAL A 245 2.95 -4.99 -6.12
N ASP A 246 2.25 -3.96 -6.52
CA ASP A 246 1.06 -4.05 -7.36
C ASP A 246 1.35 -3.53 -8.75
N PHE A 247 0.90 -4.28 -9.76
CA PHE A 247 1.11 -4.02 -11.18
C PHE A 247 -0.19 -3.96 -11.94
N LEU A 248 -0.18 -3.19 -13.02
CA LEU A 248 -1.20 -3.19 -14.06
C LEU A 248 -0.63 -3.91 -15.29
N MET A 249 -1.20 -5.05 -15.66
CA MET A 249 -0.83 -5.76 -16.86
C MET A 249 -1.85 -5.45 -17.96
N ASP A 250 -1.43 -4.71 -18.99
CA ASP A 250 -2.30 -4.33 -20.11
C ASP A 250 -2.89 -5.57 -20.78
N LYS A 251 -4.21 -5.53 -21.02
CA LYS A 251 -4.96 -6.69 -21.53
C LYS A 251 -4.66 -7.04 -22.99
N GLU A 252 -4.20 -6.07 -23.77
CA GLU A 252 -3.95 -6.25 -25.19
C GLU A 252 -2.49 -6.60 -25.48
N SER A 253 -1.56 -5.83 -24.90
CA SER A 253 -0.12 -6.00 -25.15
C SER A 253 0.55 -6.98 -24.18
N GLY A 254 -0.04 -7.23 -23.01
CA GLY A 254 0.61 -7.99 -21.92
C GLY A 254 1.78 -7.24 -21.26
N GLU A 255 1.96 -5.95 -21.56
CA GLU A 255 2.96 -5.11 -20.91
C GLU A 255 2.62 -4.88 -19.44
N VAL A 256 3.66 -4.86 -18.59
CA VAL A 256 3.53 -4.73 -17.14
C VAL A 256 3.95 -3.33 -16.72
N TYR A 257 3.05 -2.64 -16.04
CA TYR A 257 3.23 -1.29 -15.51
C TYR A 257 3.22 -1.34 -13.99
N PHE A 258 4.17 -0.69 -13.35
CA PHE A 258 4.14 -0.49 -11.91
C PHE A 258 2.93 0.39 -11.52
N ASN A 259 2.24 0.00 -10.45
CA ASN A 259 1.12 0.77 -9.89
C ASN A 259 1.49 1.36 -8.52
N GLU A 260 1.66 0.52 -7.49
CA GLU A 260 1.98 0.98 -6.13
C GLU A 260 2.74 -0.08 -5.32
N VAL A 261 3.32 0.34 -4.18
CA VAL A 261 3.87 -0.55 -3.16
C VAL A 261 3.14 -0.31 -1.85
N ASN A 262 2.62 -1.38 -1.26
CA ASN A 262 1.99 -1.39 0.05
C ASN A 262 2.97 -1.96 1.08
N THR A 263 3.49 -1.12 1.96
CA THR A 263 4.55 -1.50 2.92
C THR A 263 4.03 -2.28 4.12
N LEU A 264 2.75 -2.13 4.47
CA LEU A 264 2.03 -2.97 5.43
C LEU A 264 0.70 -3.43 4.80
N PRO A 265 0.77 -4.38 3.85
CA PRO A 265 -0.42 -4.87 3.16
C PRO A 265 -1.39 -5.52 4.13
N GLY A 266 -2.66 -5.62 3.73
CA GLY A 266 -3.68 -6.32 4.52
C GLY A 266 -3.18 -7.69 4.98
N PHE A 267 -3.35 -7.98 6.28
CA PHE A 267 -2.77 -9.18 6.92
C PHE A 267 -3.82 -10.03 7.64
N THR A 268 -5.04 -10.08 7.11
CA THR A 268 -6.09 -10.99 7.56
C THR A 268 -6.08 -12.28 6.75
N LYS A 269 -6.79 -13.31 7.20
CA LYS A 269 -6.92 -14.60 6.47
C LYS A 269 -7.52 -14.46 5.06
N ILE A 270 -8.22 -13.37 4.78
CA ILE A 270 -8.80 -13.11 3.45
C ILE A 270 -7.90 -12.20 2.59
N SER A 271 -6.87 -11.59 3.18
CA SER A 271 -5.97 -10.67 2.49
C SER A 271 -5.09 -11.37 1.47
N MET A 272 -4.78 -10.68 0.37
CA MET A 272 -3.97 -11.23 -0.72
C MET A 272 -2.56 -11.63 -0.24
N TYR A 273 -1.86 -10.76 0.49
CA TYR A 273 -0.46 -11.00 0.89
C TYR A 273 -0.24 -12.37 1.56
N PRO A 274 -0.93 -12.76 2.65
CA PRO A 274 -0.74 -14.07 3.24
C PRO A 274 -1.20 -15.22 2.34
N LYS A 275 -2.24 -15.03 1.52
CA LYS A 275 -2.71 -16.06 0.57
C LYS A 275 -1.68 -16.37 -0.52
N LEU A 276 -0.96 -15.35 -1.02
CA LEU A 276 0.11 -15.56 -2.01
C LEU A 276 1.23 -16.42 -1.41
N TRP A 277 1.60 -16.19 -0.15
CA TRP A 277 2.60 -17.00 0.54
C TRP A 277 2.10 -18.41 0.84
N GLU A 278 0.84 -18.56 1.21
CA GLU A 278 0.22 -19.87 1.41
C GLU A 278 0.22 -20.70 0.11
N ALA A 279 -0.14 -20.10 -1.02
CA ALA A 279 -0.06 -20.71 -2.33
C ALA A 279 1.39 -21.03 -2.77
N SER A 280 2.36 -20.30 -2.23
CA SER A 280 3.81 -20.53 -2.43
C SER A 280 4.40 -21.55 -1.43
N GLY A 281 3.56 -22.20 -0.60
CA GLY A 281 3.96 -23.26 0.33
C GLY A 281 4.38 -22.80 1.72
N LYS A 282 4.16 -21.53 2.09
CA LYS A 282 4.44 -20.99 3.42
C LYS A 282 3.14 -20.76 4.19
N SER A 283 2.93 -21.47 5.29
CA SER A 283 1.74 -21.29 6.14
C SER A 283 1.70 -19.92 6.79
N TYR A 284 0.49 -19.50 7.21
CA TYR A 284 0.29 -18.21 7.87
C TYR A 284 1.13 -18.05 9.14
N SER A 285 1.26 -19.09 9.95
CA SER A 285 2.08 -19.07 11.17
C SER A 285 3.58 -18.95 10.86
N GLU A 286 4.09 -19.73 9.89
CA GLU A 286 5.49 -19.62 9.44
C GLU A 286 5.81 -18.23 8.88
N LEU A 287 4.85 -17.61 8.17
CA LEU A 287 5.02 -16.27 7.66
C LEU A 287 5.16 -15.25 8.80
N ILE A 288 4.33 -15.33 9.84
CA ILE A 288 4.42 -14.44 11.01
C ILE A 288 5.76 -14.64 11.72
N ASP A 289 6.16 -15.88 11.97
CA ASP A 289 7.42 -16.19 12.63
C ASP A 289 8.64 -15.66 11.86
N GLU A 290 8.61 -15.77 10.53
CA GLU A 290 9.69 -15.25 9.68
C GLU A 290 9.72 -13.71 9.70
N LEU A 291 8.57 -13.05 9.63
CA LEU A 291 8.49 -11.60 9.71
C LEU A 291 9.01 -11.05 11.04
N ILE A 292 8.71 -11.71 12.15
CA ILE A 292 9.25 -11.34 13.47
C ILE A 292 10.77 -11.51 13.50
N LYS A 293 11.30 -12.61 12.97
CA LYS A 293 12.75 -12.83 12.86
C LYS A 293 13.43 -11.77 12.01
N LEU A 294 12.88 -11.49 10.82
CA LEU A 294 13.41 -10.45 9.93
C LEU A 294 13.45 -9.07 10.61
N ALA A 295 12.44 -8.73 11.41
CA ALA A 295 12.43 -7.48 12.16
C ALA A 295 13.54 -7.43 13.25
N ILE A 296 13.79 -8.54 13.92
CA ILE A 296 14.85 -8.66 14.93
C ILE A 296 16.23 -8.57 14.29
N ASP A 297 16.43 -9.20 13.14
CA ASP A 297 17.70 -9.25 12.41
C ASP A 297 18.04 -7.92 11.72
N ASN A 298 17.05 -7.08 11.45
CA ASN A 298 17.21 -5.79 10.76
C ASN A 298 17.55 -4.63 11.73
N LYS A 299 18.22 -4.93 12.85
CA LYS A 299 18.65 -3.94 13.86
C LYS A 299 19.83 -3.10 13.39
#